data_2aff956e0527f3e54c3fd2b541be0c68
#
_entry.id   2aff956e0527f3e54c3fd2b541be0c68
#
_cell.length_a   1.000
_cell.length_b   1.000
_cell.length_c   1.000
_cell.angle_alpha   90.00
_cell.angle_beta   90.00
_cell.angle_gamma   90.00
#
_symmetry.space_group_name_H-M   'P 1'
#
loop_
_entity.id
_entity.type
_entity.pdbx_description
1 polymer ?
#
loop_
_entity_poly.entity_id
_entity_poly.type
_entity_poly.pdbx_seq_one_letter_code
_entity_poly.pdbx_strand_id
1 'polypeptide(L)'
;MANYTVTLTEAENKALSYAALAQQDWIDNAVHERCRVAIDEIVSLTVKKCLETDTAIPGSRDAMVDLAFEQGWVKTAAQRQAEAEAEAAARLGQDETNTNV
;
A
#
# COMPACT_ATOMS: atom_id res chain seq x y z
N MET A 1 -5.85 4.36 15.58
CA MET A 1 -4.46 4.54 15.07
C MET A 1 -3.72 3.23 15.14
N ALA A 2 -2.88 2.96 14.16
CA ALA A 2 -2.11 1.73 14.12
C ALA A 2 -0.72 1.94 14.73
N ASN A 3 -0.24 0.95 15.46
CA ASN A 3 1.10 0.97 16.05
C ASN A 3 1.86 -0.27 15.58
N TYR A 4 3.09 -0.07 15.17
CA TYR A 4 3.96 -1.15 14.68
C TYR A 4 5.30 -1.11 15.40
N THR A 5 5.87 -2.28 15.64
CA THR A 5 7.16 -2.42 16.29
C THR A 5 8.15 -3.04 15.33
N VAL A 6 9.36 -2.49 15.29
CA VAL A 6 10.46 -3.03 14.48
C VAL A 6 11.49 -3.64 15.44
N THR A 7 11.85 -4.90 15.18
CA THR A 7 12.87 -5.60 15.96
C THR A 7 14.14 -5.73 15.11
N LEU A 8 15.26 -5.30 15.65
CA LEU A 8 16.56 -5.32 14.96
C LEU A 8 17.51 -6.29 15.64
N THR A 9 18.34 -6.95 14.86
CA THR A 9 19.47 -7.71 15.39
C THR A 9 20.48 -6.76 16.00
N GLU A 10 21.42 -7.29 16.78
CA GLU A 10 22.49 -6.45 17.36
C GLU A 10 23.31 -5.73 16.29
N ALA A 11 23.64 -6.44 15.22
CA ALA A 11 24.39 -5.86 14.10
C ALA A 11 23.60 -4.77 13.39
N GLU A 12 22.31 -4.98 13.15
CA GLU A 12 21.43 -3.99 12.55
C GLU A 12 21.28 -2.75 13.42
N ASN A 13 21.15 -2.94 14.74
CA ASN A 13 21.07 -1.82 15.68
C ASN A 13 22.35 -0.98 15.69
N LYS A 14 23.50 -1.63 15.65
CA LYS A 14 24.80 -0.93 15.57
C LYS A 14 24.92 -0.18 14.24
N ALA A 15 24.51 -0.80 13.16
CA ALA A 15 24.54 -0.17 11.84
C ALA A 15 23.61 1.05 11.77
N LEU A 16 22.43 0.97 12.35
CA LEU A 16 21.51 2.10 12.40
C LEU A 16 22.06 3.22 13.29
N SER A 17 22.72 2.87 14.40
CA SER A 17 23.41 3.85 15.25
C SER A 17 24.51 4.61 14.49
N TYR A 18 25.17 3.96 13.58
CA TYR A 18 26.16 4.57 12.70
C TYR A 18 25.51 5.55 11.73
N ALA A 19 24.35 5.22 11.18
CA ALA A 19 23.68 5.97 10.13
C ALA A 19 22.78 7.08 10.65
N ALA A 20 22.23 6.96 11.86
CA ALA A 20 21.20 7.85 12.38
C ALA A 20 21.58 8.39 13.76
N LEU A 21 21.41 9.69 13.96
CA LEU A 21 21.65 10.34 15.25
C LEU A 21 20.63 9.87 16.31
N ALA A 22 19.38 9.77 15.92
CA ALA A 22 18.29 9.27 16.76
C ALA A 22 17.55 8.17 15.98
N GLN A 23 17.75 6.92 16.40
CA GLN A 23 17.25 5.74 15.69
C GLN A 23 15.72 5.72 15.57
N GLN A 24 15.03 5.98 16.67
CA GLN A 24 13.55 5.98 16.66
C GLN A 24 13.00 7.06 15.74
N ASP A 25 13.58 8.25 15.77
CA ASP A 25 13.17 9.36 14.90
C ASP A 25 13.39 9.01 13.43
N TRP A 26 14.51 8.35 13.13
CA TRP A 26 14.81 7.93 11.76
C TRP A 26 13.77 6.92 11.26
N ILE A 27 13.43 5.94 12.09
CA ILE A 27 12.41 4.93 11.75
C ILE A 27 11.06 5.60 11.54
N ASP A 28 10.66 6.46 12.46
CA ASP A 28 9.38 7.17 12.39
C ASP A 28 9.31 8.02 11.12
N ASN A 29 10.35 8.79 10.83
CA ASN A 29 10.40 9.64 9.65
C ASN A 29 10.35 8.83 8.35
N ALA A 30 11.06 7.72 8.29
CA ALA A 30 11.08 6.86 7.11
C ALA A 30 9.68 6.29 6.82
N VAL A 31 8.98 5.83 7.85
CA VAL A 31 7.63 5.27 7.71
C VAL A 31 6.63 6.36 7.33
N HIS A 32 6.66 7.50 8.02
CA HIS A 32 5.76 8.62 7.70
C HIS A 32 5.98 9.15 6.29
N GLU A 33 7.22 9.23 5.85
CA GLU A 33 7.54 9.67 4.47
C GLU A 33 6.99 8.69 3.43
N ARG A 34 7.11 7.39 3.68
CA ARG A 34 6.52 6.39 2.77
C ARG A 34 5.00 6.49 2.73
N CYS A 35 4.37 6.74 3.89
CA CYS A 35 2.92 6.96 3.96
C CYS A 35 2.52 8.22 3.19
N ARG A 36 3.28 9.30 3.35
CA ARG A 36 3.02 10.56 2.64
C ARG A 36 3.01 10.36 1.12
N VAL A 37 4.01 9.65 0.61
CA VAL A 37 4.09 9.35 -0.83
C VAL A 37 2.88 8.52 -1.28
N ALA A 38 2.50 7.51 -0.53
CA ALA A 38 1.35 6.68 -0.85
C ALA A 38 0.04 7.48 -0.81
N ILE A 39 -0.13 8.35 0.18
CA ILE A 39 -1.31 9.22 0.28
C ILE A 39 -1.39 10.16 -0.92
N ASP A 40 -0.28 10.76 -1.34
CA ASP A 40 -0.25 11.64 -2.51
C ASP A 40 -0.71 10.91 -3.77
N GLU A 41 -0.29 9.68 -3.96
CA GLU A 41 -0.72 8.85 -5.09
C GLU A 41 -2.22 8.56 -5.04
N ILE A 42 -2.73 8.19 -3.86
CA ILE A 42 -4.15 7.89 -3.66
C ILE A 42 -5.01 9.13 -3.87
N VAL A 43 -4.59 10.28 -3.34
CA VAL A 43 -5.31 11.55 -3.49
C VAL A 43 -5.41 11.95 -4.97
N SER A 44 -4.30 11.86 -5.70
CA SER A 44 -4.29 12.17 -7.14
C SER A 44 -5.25 11.27 -7.92
N LEU A 45 -5.24 9.98 -7.63
CA LEU A 45 -6.16 9.03 -8.25
C LEU A 45 -7.61 9.32 -7.88
N THR A 46 -7.86 9.66 -6.61
CA THR A 46 -9.21 9.97 -6.12
C THR A 46 -9.80 11.17 -6.82
N VAL A 47 -9.05 12.25 -6.98
CA VAL A 47 -9.50 13.45 -7.71
C VAL A 47 -9.88 13.08 -9.14
N LYS A 48 -9.02 12.32 -9.82
CA LYS A 48 -9.27 11.86 -11.18
C LYS A 48 -10.55 11.04 -11.27
N LYS A 49 -10.72 10.08 -10.37
CA LYS A 49 -11.91 9.20 -10.35
C LYS A 49 -13.19 9.97 -10.02
N CYS A 50 -13.14 10.93 -9.10
CA CYS A 50 -14.28 11.78 -8.79
C CYS A 50 -14.73 12.58 -10.01
N LEU A 51 -13.79 13.13 -10.77
CA LEU A 51 -14.10 13.88 -12.00
C LEU A 51 -14.67 12.97 -13.08
N GLU A 52 -14.15 11.75 -13.23
CA GLU A 52 -14.64 10.78 -14.21
C GLU A 52 -16.05 10.28 -13.89
N THR A 53 -16.37 10.14 -12.62
CA THR A 53 -17.66 9.56 -12.16
C THR A 53 -18.67 10.61 -11.70
N ASP A 54 -18.36 11.88 -11.86
CA ASP A 54 -19.20 13.00 -11.40
C ASP A 54 -19.54 12.88 -9.89
N THR A 55 -18.57 12.46 -9.11
CA THR A 55 -18.66 12.31 -7.66
C THR A 55 -18.04 13.53 -6.97
N ALA A 56 -18.67 14.00 -5.90
CA ALA A 56 -18.12 15.12 -5.13
C ALA A 56 -16.76 14.76 -4.52
N ILE A 57 -15.80 15.67 -4.65
CA ILE A 57 -14.47 15.50 -4.08
C ILE A 57 -14.52 15.79 -2.57
N PRO A 58 -14.11 14.84 -1.71
CA PRO A 58 -14.08 15.10 -0.26
C PRO A 58 -13.19 16.27 0.12
N GLY A 59 -13.52 16.93 1.21
CA GLY A 59 -12.83 18.16 1.64
C GLY A 59 -11.50 17.96 2.36
N SER A 60 -11.08 16.72 2.62
CA SER A 60 -9.79 16.42 3.27
C SER A 60 -9.09 15.27 2.59
N ARG A 61 -7.75 15.22 2.77
CA ARG A 61 -6.94 14.12 2.22
C ARG A 61 -7.31 12.79 2.85
N ASP A 62 -7.56 12.77 4.15
CA ASP A 62 -7.97 11.55 4.86
C ASP A 62 -9.31 11.02 4.32
N ALA A 63 -10.28 11.90 4.11
CA ALA A 63 -11.56 11.51 3.54
C ALA A 63 -11.42 11.02 2.09
N MET A 64 -10.49 11.56 1.32
CA MET A 64 -10.19 11.09 -0.04
C MET A 64 -9.62 9.67 -0.01
N VAL A 65 -8.71 9.38 0.91
CA VAL A 65 -8.16 8.03 1.10
C VAL A 65 -9.28 7.05 1.45
N ASP A 66 -10.14 7.41 2.39
CA ASP A 66 -11.27 6.57 2.79
C ASP A 66 -12.21 6.28 1.61
N LEU A 67 -12.54 7.32 0.83
CA LEU A 67 -13.41 7.17 -0.34
C LEU A 67 -12.79 6.24 -1.37
N ALA A 68 -11.50 6.36 -1.64
CA ALA A 68 -10.80 5.52 -2.61
C ALA A 68 -10.89 4.03 -2.25
N PHE A 69 -10.72 3.68 -0.98
CA PHE A 69 -10.86 2.31 -0.51
C PHE A 69 -12.33 1.85 -0.53
N GLU A 70 -13.24 2.72 -0.10
CA GLU A 70 -14.68 2.44 -0.10
C GLU A 70 -15.21 2.11 -1.49
N GLN A 71 -14.80 2.87 -2.49
CA GLN A 71 -15.22 2.68 -3.88
C GLN A 71 -14.45 1.57 -4.60
N GLY A 72 -13.43 1.00 -3.96
CA GLY A 72 -12.60 -0.02 -4.59
C GLY A 72 -11.67 0.52 -5.67
N TRP A 73 -11.45 1.84 -5.71
CA TRP A 73 -10.50 2.44 -6.66
C TRP A 73 -9.06 2.10 -6.33
N VAL A 74 -8.78 1.86 -5.07
CA VAL A 74 -7.49 1.34 -4.60
C VAL A 74 -7.73 0.13 -3.70
N LYS A 75 -6.73 -0.74 -3.64
CA LYS A 75 -6.78 -1.95 -2.83
C LYS A 75 -5.50 -2.07 -2.00
N THR A 76 -5.57 -2.78 -0.89
CA THR A 76 -4.37 -3.05 -0.10
C THR A 76 -3.43 -3.95 -0.90
N ALA A 77 -2.15 -3.93 -0.54
CA ALA A 77 -1.17 -4.81 -1.16
C ALA A 77 -1.54 -6.29 -0.96
N ALA A 78 -2.10 -6.64 0.20
CA ALA A 78 -2.57 -7.99 0.49
C ALA A 78 -3.72 -8.41 -0.45
N GLN A 79 -4.66 -7.52 -0.71
CA GLN A 79 -5.76 -7.79 -1.64
C GLN A 79 -5.25 -7.99 -3.06
N ARG A 80 -4.31 -7.15 -3.51
CA ARG A 80 -3.71 -7.27 -4.85
C ARG A 80 -2.94 -8.59 -5.00
N GLN A 81 -2.23 -9.00 -3.96
CA GLN A 81 -1.50 -10.26 -3.97
C GLN A 81 -2.45 -11.45 -4.02
N ALA A 82 -3.51 -11.44 -3.23
CA ALA A 82 -4.51 -12.52 -3.22
C ALA A 82 -5.18 -12.65 -4.59
N GLU A 83 -5.51 -11.54 -5.23
CA GLU A 83 -6.09 -11.54 -6.59
C GLU A 83 -5.11 -12.08 -7.62
N ALA A 84 -3.85 -11.69 -7.55
CA ALA A 84 -2.82 -12.20 -8.45
C ALA A 84 -2.60 -13.70 -8.30
N GLU A 85 -2.61 -14.20 -7.07
CA GLU A 85 -2.49 -15.63 -6.78
C GLU A 85 -3.71 -16.41 -7.31
N ALA A 86 -4.91 -15.89 -7.13
CA ALA A 86 -6.13 -16.50 -7.64
C ALA A 86 -6.12 -16.55 -9.17
N GLU A 87 -5.67 -15.48 -9.82
CA GLU A 87 -5.55 -15.41 -11.27
C GLU A 87 -4.51 -16.40 -11.80
N ALA A 88 -3.36 -16.49 -11.12
CA ALA A 88 -2.31 -17.45 -11.48
C ALA A 88 -2.81 -18.90 -11.35
N ALA A 89 -3.53 -19.21 -10.27
CA ALA A 89 -4.12 -20.53 -10.07
C ALA A 89 -5.15 -20.88 -11.17
N ALA A 90 -5.97 -19.90 -11.58
CA ALA A 90 -6.92 -20.08 -12.66
C ALA A 90 -6.23 -20.35 -13.99
N ARG A 91 -5.12 -19.65 -14.28
CA ARG A 91 -4.33 -19.87 -15.50
C ARG A 91 -3.71 -21.27 -15.52
N LEU A 92 -3.15 -21.69 -14.39
CA LEU A 92 -2.56 -23.04 -14.27
C LEU A 92 -3.61 -24.12 -14.51
N GLY A 93 -4.81 -23.95 -13.98
CA GLY A 93 -5.92 -24.87 -14.21
C GLY A 93 -6.31 -24.93 -15.68
N GLN A 94 -6.33 -23.80 -16.37
CA GLN A 94 -6.63 -23.74 -17.80
C GLN A 94 -5.53 -24.40 -18.64
N ASP A 95 -4.28 -24.17 -18.30
CA ASP A 95 -3.14 -24.78 -19.00
C ASP A 95 -3.14 -26.30 -18.86
N GLU A 96 -3.44 -26.80 -17.67
CA GLU A 96 -3.59 -28.25 -17.43
C GLU A 96 -4.71 -28.84 -18.28
N THR A 97 -5.83 -28.14 -18.39
CA THR A 97 -6.97 -28.58 -19.22
C THR A 97 -6.56 -28.61 -20.68
N ASN A 98 -5.81 -27.64 -21.15
CA ASN A 98 -5.36 -27.56 -22.55
C ASN A 98 -4.34 -28.63 -22.90
N THR A 99 -3.47 -29.03 -21.96
CA THR A 99 -2.45 -30.05 -22.21
C THR A 99 -3.01 -31.46 -22.29
N ASN A 100 -4.23 -31.69 -21.80
CA ASN A 100 -4.90 -32.99 -21.87
C ASN A 100 -5.68 -33.21 -23.17
N VAL A 101 -5.65 -32.23 -24.02
CA VAL A 101 -6.26 -32.30 -25.34
C VAL A 101 -5.21 -32.68 -26.39
#